data_2d122935f2eeec1fe0c1312dd80fb060
#
_entry.id   2d122935f2eeec1fe0c1312dd80fb060
#
_cell.length_a   1.000
_cell.length_b   1.000
_cell.length_c   1.000
_cell.angle_alpha   90.00
_cell.angle_beta   90.00
_cell.angle_gamma   90.00
#
_symmetry.space_group_name_H-M   'P 1'
#
loop_
_entity.id
_entity.type
_entity.pdbx_description
1 polymer ?
#
loop_
_entity_poly.entity_id
_entity_poly.type
_entity_poly.pdbx_seq_one_letter_code
_entity_poly.pdbx_strand_id
1 'polypeptide(L)'
;KVSLKILQFFLDRWTEEDPVYAHFELVPDHLPDVLKETIAKFPAGALQFEIGIQTFNTDVQALVSRKQNNDKAAENLRWLHTQSRAHMHVDLIAGLPGETMQSFGEGFDRLVGLGPHEIQFGILKRLRGTPIIRHTAPYRMTFSPDAPYEIVANQDLSFNDMQRMSRFARYWDLVANSGRFASTLPLLLKDAPFDNFMMFADWLYATTSKTHQFALDRLFEFVQAYLMQTEDMANVEAVIGMDKERMQIKNKNSKLKRQQRHEAVAV
;
A
#
# COMPACT_ATOMS: atom_id res chain seq x y z
N LYS A 1 2.97 16.56 -22.95
CA LYS A 1 2.48 17.96 -23.05
C LYS A 1 1.13 18.15 -22.33
N VAL A 2 0.18 17.21 -22.45
CA VAL A 2 -1.16 17.32 -21.81
C VAL A 2 -1.03 17.20 -20.30
N SER A 3 -0.35 16.16 -19.79
CA SER A 3 -0.17 15.93 -18.35
C SER A 3 0.46 17.12 -17.63
N LEU A 4 1.47 17.77 -18.25
CA LEU A 4 2.09 18.97 -17.69
C LEU A 4 1.09 20.13 -17.54
N LYS A 5 0.24 20.35 -18.56
CA LYS A 5 -0.78 21.41 -18.50
C LYS A 5 -1.82 21.13 -17.41
N ILE A 6 -2.19 19.86 -17.21
CA ILE A 6 -3.13 19.46 -16.16
C ILE A 6 -2.51 19.70 -14.78
N LEU A 7 -1.28 19.25 -14.55
CA LEU A 7 -0.58 19.48 -13.28
C LEU A 7 -0.43 20.98 -13.00
N GLN A 8 0.00 21.77 -14.00
CA GLN A 8 0.14 23.21 -13.84
C GLN A 8 -1.19 23.87 -13.50
N PHE A 9 -2.30 23.46 -14.15
CA PHE A 9 -3.63 23.99 -13.87
C PHE A 9 -4.04 23.77 -12.41
N PHE A 10 -3.76 22.60 -11.81
CA PHE A 10 -4.07 22.35 -10.40
C PHE A 10 -3.13 23.09 -9.48
N LEU A 11 -1.84 23.18 -9.82
CA LEU A 11 -0.85 23.92 -9.04
C LEU A 11 -1.19 25.42 -8.97
N ASP A 12 -1.59 26.02 -10.10
CA ASP A 12 -1.95 27.46 -10.18
C ASP A 12 -3.24 27.79 -9.41
N ARG A 13 -4.10 26.80 -9.16
CA ARG A 13 -5.36 26.98 -8.42
C ARG A 13 -5.27 26.68 -6.94
N TRP A 14 -4.19 26.04 -6.52
CA TRP A 14 -4.04 25.69 -5.12
C TRP A 14 -3.69 26.92 -4.30
N THR A 15 -4.45 27.17 -3.23
CA THR A 15 -4.11 28.17 -2.18
C THR A 15 -4.35 27.56 -0.80
N GLU A 16 -3.83 28.18 0.26
CA GLU A 16 -4.07 27.72 1.64
C GLU A 16 -5.54 27.91 2.05
N GLU A 17 -6.21 28.93 1.51
CA GLU A 17 -7.63 29.24 1.77
C GLU A 17 -8.57 28.29 1.00
N ASP A 18 -8.17 27.88 -0.22
CA ASP A 18 -8.94 26.96 -1.07
C ASP A 18 -8.05 25.81 -1.57
N PRO A 19 -7.71 24.85 -0.69
CA PRO A 19 -6.79 23.77 -1.04
C PRO A 19 -7.45 22.78 -2.00
N VAL A 20 -6.84 22.60 -3.17
CA VAL A 20 -7.24 21.61 -4.16
C VAL A 20 -6.46 20.32 -3.94
N TYR A 21 -7.17 19.20 -3.92
CA TYR A 21 -6.58 17.86 -3.88
C TYR A 21 -6.71 17.20 -5.25
N ALA A 22 -5.60 16.75 -5.80
CA ALA A 22 -5.54 16.08 -7.10
C ALA A 22 -5.00 14.65 -6.95
N HIS A 23 -5.72 13.69 -7.52
CA HIS A 23 -5.35 12.27 -7.57
C HIS A 23 -5.20 11.83 -9.02
N PHE A 24 -4.03 11.28 -9.36
CA PHE A 24 -3.70 10.82 -10.71
C PHE A 24 -3.10 9.42 -10.71
N GLU A 25 -3.38 8.67 -11.75
CA GLU A 25 -2.60 7.48 -12.08
C GLU A 25 -1.26 7.88 -12.70
N LEU A 26 -0.18 7.21 -12.31
CA LEU A 26 1.17 7.43 -12.82
C LEU A 26 1.74 6.15 -13.42
N VAL A 27 2.27 6.25 -14.64
CA VAL A 27 3.08 5.19 -15.24
C VAL A 27 4.46 5.19 -14.60
N PRO A 28 4.86 4.13 -13.85
CA PRO A 28 6.00 4.17 -12.94
C PRO A 28 7.34 4.44 -13.63
N ASP A 29 7.55 3.94 -14.83
CA ASP A 29 8.80 4.05 -15.58
C ASP A 29 8.83 5.23 -16.58
N HIS A 30 7.78 6.08 -16.57
CA HIS A 30 7.67 7.23 -17.46
C HIS A 30 7.37 8.53 -16.68
N LEU A 31 8.41 9.11 -16.09
CA LEU A 31 8.32 10.37 -15.36
C LEU A 31 9.41 11.36 -15.88
N PRO A 32 9.11 12.11 -16.97
CA PRO A 32 10.04 13.09 -17.53
C PRO A 32 10.39 14.22 -16.55
N ASP A 33 11.59 14.78 -16.64
CA ASP A 33 12.09 15.80 -15.71
C ASP A 33 11.19 17.03 -15.62
N VAL A 34 10.58 17.47 -16.72
CA VAL A 34 9.63 18.58 -16.73
C VAL A 34 8.39 18.31 -15.85
N LEU A 35 7.97 17.04 -15.71
CA LEU A 35 6.90 16.66 -14.78
C LEU A 35 7.43 16.63 -13.35
N LYS A 36 8.64 16.10 -13.13
CA LYS A 36 9.29 16.11 -11.81
C LYS A 36 9.42 17.53 -11.27
N GLU A 37 9.89 18.48 -12.05
CA GLU A 37 10.00 19.89 -11.67
C GLU A 37 8.65 20.51 -11.26
N THR A 38 7.58 20.11 -11.92
CA THR A 38 6.22 20.60 -11.59
C THR A 38 5.68 19.92 -10.34
N ILE A 39 5.84 18.59 -10.22
CA ILE A 39 5.41 17.80 -9.07
C ILE A 39 6.08 18.28 -7.78
N ALA A 40 7.38 18.60 -7.83
CA ALA A 40 8.14 19.09 -6.68
C ALA A 40 7.62 20.41 -6.09
N LYS A 41 6.84 21.18 -6.87
CA LYS A 41 6.24 22.46 -6.42
C LYS A 41 4.94 22.27 -5.65
N PHE A 42 4.30 21.11 -5.72
CA PHE A 42 3.05 20.89 -5.01
C PHE A 42 3.27 20.86 -3.50
N PRO A 43 2.40 21.53 -2.72
CA PRO A 43 2.44 21.46 -1.27
C PRO A 43 2.01 20.08 -0.78
N ALA A 44 2.37 19.77 0.47
CA ALA A 44 1.97 18.52 1.11
C ALA A 44 0.44 18.40 1.18
N GLY A 45 -0.08 17.21 0.84
CA GLY A 45 -1.51 16.91 0.85
C GLY A 45 -2.28 17.42 -0.38
N ALA A 46 -1.62 18.05 -1.37
CA ALA A 46 -2.29 18.51 -2.58
C ALA A 46 -2.28 17.49 -3.71
N LEU A 47 -1.34 16.56 -3.72
CA LEU A 47 -1.14 15.63 -4.83
C LEU A 47 -0.97 14.20 -4.32
N GLN A 48 -1.70 13.27 -4.94
CA GLN A 48 -1.56 11.83 -4.75
C GLN A 48 -1.38 11.13 -6.10
N PHE A 49 -0.51 10.12 -6.12
CA PHE A 49 -0.36 9.22 -7.26
C PHE A 49 -0.75 7.80 -6.89
N GLU A 50 -1.56 7.17 -7.73
CA GLU A 50 -1.76 5.74 -7.80
C GLU A 50 -0.79 5.16 -8.84
N ILE A 51 0.08 4.24 -8.41
CA ILE A 51 1.21 3.78 -9.18
C ILE A 51 1.17 2.26 -9.28
N GLY A 52 0.66 1.77 -10.39
CA GLY A 52 0.59 0.33 -10.61
C GLY A 52 1.96 -0.25 -10.95
N ILE A 53 2.60 -0.94 -10.02
CA ILE A 53 3.76 -1.80 -10.30
C ILE A 53 3.28 -3.19 -10.72
N GLN A 54 2.30 -3.72 -10.05
CA GLN A 54 1.66 -5.04 -10.20
C GLN A 54 2.60 -6.20 -9.80
N THR A 55 3.78 -6.28 -10.38
CA THR A 55 4.86 -7.21 -10.05
C THR A 55 6.20 -6.66 -10.52
N PHE A 56 7.29 -7.03 -9.85
CA PHE A 56 8.67 -6.80 -10.32
C PHE A 56 9.25 -7.98 -11.08
N ASN A 57 8.55 -9.13 -11.14
CA ASN A 57 8.97 -10.29 -11.89
C ASN A 57 8.80 -10.06 -13.40
N THR A 58 9.91 -10.05 -14.14
CA THR A 58 9.92 -9.75 -15.59
C THR A 58 9.21 -10.80 -16.42
N ASP A 59 9.25 -12.08 -16.01
CA ASP A 59 8.59 -13.16 -16.73
C ASP A 59 7.06 -13.05 -16.56
N VAL A 60 6.61 -12.73 -15.34
CA VAL A 60 5.20 -12.48 -15.05
C VAL A 60 4.72 -11.25 -15.80
N GLN A 61 5.52 -10.17 -15.84
CA GLN A 61 5.21 -8.97 -16.64
C GLN A 61 5.00 -9.32 -18.11
N ALA A 62 5.86 -10.17 -18.69
CA ALA A 62 5.73 -10.62 -20.07
C ALA A 62 4.43 -11.41 -20.30
N LEU A 63 4.05 -12.30 -19.38
CA LEU A 63 2.81 -13.07 -19.43
C LEU A 63 1.57 -12.18 -19.45
N VAL A 64 1.52 -11.15 -18.59
CA VAL A 64 0.39 -10.23 -18.52
C VAL A 64 0.51 -9.06 -19.51
N SER A 65 1.45 -9.15 -20.45
CA SER A 65 1.70 -8.14 -21.50
C SER A 65 2.05 -6.75 -20.95
N ARG A 66 2.68 -6.70 -19.78
CA ARG A 66 3.15 -5.48 -19.16
C ARG A 66 4.57 -5.16 -19.61
N LYS A 67 4.73 -4.02 -20.26
CA LYS A 67 6.06 -3.49 -20.65
C LYS A 67 6.47 -2.45 -19.61
N GLN A 68 7.30 -2.83 -18.66
CA GLN A 68 7.76 -1.95 -17.57
C GLN A 68 9.28 -2.07 -17.42
N ASN A 69 9.94 -0.94 -17.30
CA ASN A 69 11.35 -0.90 -16.89
C ASN A 69 11.41 -0.77 -15.36
N ASN A 70 11.72 -1.88 -14.68
CA ASN A 70 11.73 -1.96 -13.22
C ASN A 70 12.77 -1.02 -12.58
N ASP A 71 13.90 -0.76 -13.24
CA ASP A 71 14.94 0.10 -12.67
C ASP A 71 14.55 1.57 -12.77
N LYS A 72 13.98 1.99 -13.91
CA LYS A 72 13.40 3.33 -14.04
C LYS A 72 12.21 3.54 -13.10
N ALA A 73 11.37 2.54 -12.94
CA ALA A 73 10.26 2.60 -11.99
C ALA A 73 10.78 2.82 -10.56
N ALA A 74 11.79 2.04 -10.14
CA ALA A 74 12.41 2.19 -8.83
C ALA A 74 13.10 3.54 -8.65
N GLU A 75 13.80 4.06 -9.68
CA GLU A 75 14.42 5.38 -9.67
C GLU A 75 13.35 6.48 -9.48
N ASN A 76 12.26 6.42 -10.23
CA ASN A 76 11.18 7.40 -10.14
C ASN A 76 10.45 7.35 -8.79
N LEU A 77 10.22 6.16 -8.22
CA LEU A 77 9.64 6.01 -6.88
C LEU A 77 10.55 6.62 -5.82
N ARG A 78 11.87 6.37 -5.86
CA ARG A 78 12.82 7.01 -4.94
C ARG A 78 12.83 8.52 -5.09
N TRP A 79 12.77 9.01 -6.33
CA TRP A 79 12.70 10.44 -6.59
C TRP A 79 11.43 11.05 -6.00
N LEU A 80 10.26 10.43 -6.21
CA LEU A 80 8.98 10.88 -5.63
C LEU A 80 9.05 10.91 -4.11
N HIS A 81 9.62 9.88 -3.49
CA HIS A 81 9.77 9.79 -2.03
C HIS A 81 10.66 10.90 -1.46
N THR A 82 11.80 11.20 -2.12
CA THR A 82 12.84 12.08 -1.56
C THR A 82 12.72 13.53 -2.02
N GLN A 83 12.14 13.78 -3.20
CA GLN A 83 12.16 15.08 -3.86
C GLN A 83 10.77 15.70 -4.06
N SER A 84 9.72 15.00 -3.66
CA SER A 84 8.35 15.52 -3.75
C SER A 84 7.62 15.40 -2.42
N ARG A 85 6.45 16.05 -2.35
CA ARG A 85 5.50 15.95 -1.23
C ARG A 85 4.23 15.21 -1.66
N ALA A 86 4.25 14.58 -2.84
CA ALA A 86 3.13 13.80 -3.34
C ALA A 86 2.96 12.52 -2.52
N HIS A 87 1.73 12.19 -2.20
CA HIS A 87 1.42 10.91 -1.57
C HIS A 87 1.48 9.80 -2.61
N MET A 88 2.21 8.73 -2.32
CA MET A 88 2.36 7.57 -3.22
C MET A 88 1.56 6.40 -2.70
N HIS A 89 0.61 5.94 -3.51
CA HIS A 89 -0.14 4.72 -3.35
C HIS A 89 0.33 3.75 -4.45
N VAL A 90 0.99 2.65 -4.08
CA VAL A 90 1.64 1.76 -5.05
C VAL A 90 1.03 0.36 -4.98
N ASP A 91 0.66 -0.19 -6.16
CA ASP A 91 -0.09 -1.43 -6.25
C ASP A 91 0.80 -2.62 -6.62
N LEU A 92 0.63 -3.72 -5.88
CA LEU A 92 1.06 -5.07 -6.22
C LEU A 92 -0.15 -5.99 -6.34
N ILE A 93 -0.09 -7.01 -7.24
CA ILE A 93 -1.17 -7.96 -7.44
C ILE A 93 -0.68 -9.39 -7.15
N ALA A 94 -1.29 -10.02 -6.16
CA ALA A 94 -1.09 -11.43 -5.86
C ALA A 94 -1.96 -12.32 -6.74
N GLY A 95 -1.40 -13.48 -7.13
CA GLY A 95 -2.11 -14.48 -7.90
C GLY A 95 -1.95 -14.35 -9.43
N LEU A 96 -1.04 -13.51 -9.89
CA LEU A 96 -0.68 -13.44 -11.31
C LEU A 96 -0.15 -14.80 -11.82
N PRO A 97 -0.37 -15.15 -13.10
CA PRO A 97 0.10 -16.42 -13.66
C PRO A 97 1.64 -16.46 -13.65
N GLY A 98 2.21 -17.55 -13.11
CA GLY A 98 3.66 -17.74 -13.00
C GLY A 98 4.33 -17.00 -11.84
N GLU A 99 3.57 -16.29 -10.99
CA GLU A 99 4.10 -15.65 -9.80
C GLU A 99 4.03 -16.58 -8.60
N THR A 100 5.19 -16.90 -8.03
CA THR A 100 5.29 -17.69 -6.80
C THR A 100 5.18 -16.80 -5.56
N MET A 101 4.93 -17.42 -4.40
CA MET A 101 4.96 -16.73 -3.10
C MET A 101 6.31 -16.02 -2.87
N GLN A 102 7.41 -16.70 -3.18
CA GLN A 102 8.76 -16.15 -3.03
C GLN A 102 8.98 -14.93 -3.94
N SER A 103 8.68 -15.06 -5.24
CA SER A 103 8.85 -13.98 -6.21
C SER A 103 8.01 -12.74 -5.83
N PHE A 104 6.78 -12.96 -5.38
CA PHE A 104 5.93 -11.88 -4.87
C PHE A 104 6.55 -11.22 -3.64
N GLY A 105 7.04 -12.01 -2.68
CA GLY A 105 7.69 -11.53 -1.46
C GLY A 105 8.93 -10.68 -1.75
N GLU A 106 9.81 -11.13 -2.66
CA GLU A 106 10.97 -10.36 -3.11
C GLU A 106 10.56 -9.00 -3.73
N GLY A 107 9.50 -9.02 -4.54
CA GLY A 107 8.92 -7.79 -5.13
C GLY A 107 8.33 -6.85 -4.08
N PHE A 108 7.66 -7.40 -3.07
CA PHE A 108 7.10 -6.65 -1.95
C PHE A 108 8.21 -6.01 -1.11
N ASP A 109 9.25 -6.75 -0.74
CA ASP A 109 10.39 -6.25 0.03
C ASP A 109 11.14 -5.16 -0.73
N ARG A 110 11.34 -5.35 -2.05
CA ARG A 110 11.86 -4.30 -2.92
C ARG A 110 11.01 -3.04 -2.84
N LEU A 111 9.68 -3.17 -2.90
CA LEU A 111 8.77 -2.02 -2.85
C LEU A 111 8.78 -1.32 -1.49
N VAL A 112 8.79 -2.06 -0.38
CA VAL A 112 8.94 -1.49 0.98
C VAL A 112 10.21 -0.64 1.06
N GLY A 113 11.33 -1.14 0.51
CA GLY A 113 12.61 -0.42 0.46
C GLY A 113 12.62 0.85 -0.43
N LEU A 114 11.61 1.04 -1.29
CA LEU A 114 11.43 2.26 -2.09
C LEU A 114 10.61 3.34 -1.36
N GLY A 115 10.02 3.04 -0.21
CA GLY A 115 9.39 3.97 0.68
C GLY A 115 8.06 4.58 0.18
N PRO A 116 7.13 3.84 -0.44
CA PRO A 116 5.81 4.38 -0.73
C PRO A 116 5.07 4.70 0.58
N HIS A 117 4.09 5.60 0.51
CA HIS A 117 3.26 5.92 1.67
C HIS A 117 2.27 4.80 1.97
N GLU A 118 1.75 4.16 0.92
CA GLU A 118 0.84 3.03 0.99
C GLU A 118 1.21 1.98 -0.07
N ILE A 119 1.11 0.71 0.30
CA ILE A 119 1.21 -0.42 -0.63
C ILE A 119 -0.17 -1.09 -0.69
N GLN A 120 -0.85 -0.96 -1.81
CA GLN A 120 -2.05 -1.71 -2.06
C GLN A 120 -1.69 -3.13 -2.50
N PHE A 121 -1.96 -4.07 -1.63
CA PHE A 121 -1.80 -5.48 -1.89
C PHE A 121 -3.12 -6.02 -2.47
N GLY A 122 -3.23 -6.02 -3.81
CA GLY A 122 -4.42 -6.47 -4.51
C GLY A 122 -4.42 -7.99 -4.73
N ILE A 123 -5.62 -8.60 -4.71
CA ILE A 123 -5.84 -9.99 -5.16
C ILE A 123 -6.33 -9.94 -6.60
N LEU A 124 -5.73 -10.74 -7.48
CA LEU A 124 -6.08 -10.78 -8.90
C LEU A 124 -7.58 -11.05 -9.10
N LYS A 125 -8.22 -10.23 -9.92
CA LYS A 125 -9.64 -10.37 -10.30
C LYS A 125 -9.77 -10.66 -11.79
N ARG A 126 -10.65 -11.60 -12.14
CA ARG A 126 -10.99 -11.89 -13.53
C ARG A 126 -12.16 -11.00 -14.00
N LEU A 127 -11.84 -9.78 -14.38
CA LEU A 127 -12.83 -8.86 -14.89
C LEU A 127 -13.23 -9.23 -16.34
N ARG A 128 -14.49 -8.94 -16.73
CA ARG A 128 -14.98 -9.22 -18.09
C ARG A 128 -14.15 -8.47 -19.13
N GLY A 129 -13.82 -9.17 -20.22
CA GLY A 129 -13.07 -8.59 -21.35
C GLY A 129 -11.56 -8.45 -21.12
N THR A 130 -11.03 -8.82 -19.96
CA THR A 130 -9.60 -8.77 -19.71
C THR A 130 -8.87 -9.97 -20.33
N PRO A 131 -7.64 -9.77 -20.88
CA PRO A 131 -6.86 -10.84 -21.50
C PRO A 131 -6.41 -11.95 -20.55
N ILE A 132 -6.57 -11.77 -19.24
CA ILE A 132 -6.14 -12.75 -18.21
C ILE A 132 -6.78 -14.12 -18.41
N ILE A 133 -7.96 -14.17 -19.03
CA ILE A 133 -8.68 -15.42 -19.30
C ILE A 133 -7.87 -16.44 -20.12
N ARG A 134 -6.95 -15.99 -20.98
CA ARG A 134 -6.08 -16.85 -21.79
C ARG A 134 -5.13 -17.71 -20.95
N HIS A 135 -4.86 -17.26 -19.71
CA HIS A 135 -3.95 -17.94 -18.78
C HIS A 135 -4.67 -18.94 -17.85
N THR A 136 -6.01 -18.98 -17.89
CA THR A 136 -6.81 -19.82 -16.99
C THR A 136 -6.42 -21.30 -17.08
N ALA A 137 -6.41 -21.89 -18.29
CA ALA A 137 -6.07 -23.29 -18.46
C ALA A 137 -4.56 -23.57 -18.31
N PRO A 138 -3.64 -22.80 -18.98
CA PRO A 138 -2.20 -23.06 -18.89
C PRO A 138 -1.65 -22.97 -17.44
N TYR A 139 -2.16 -22.06 -16.62
CA TYR A 139 -1.72 -21.84 -15.24
C TYR A 139 -2.69 -22.40 -14.19
N ARG A 140 -3.65 -23.23 -14.60
CA ARG A 140 -4.64 -23.90 -13.72
C ARG A 140 -5.35 -22.89 -12.78
N MET A 141 -5.63 -21.70 -13.30
CA MET A 141 -6.21 -20.62 -12.49
C MET A 141 -7.67 -20.92 -12.17
N THR A 142 -8.01 -20.90 -10.90
CA THR A 142 -9.37 -21.03 -10.40
C THR A 142 -9.81 -19.71 -9.79
N PHE A 143 -10.97 -19.21 -10.23
CA PHE A 143 -11.54 -17.96 -9.75
C PHE A 143 -12.86 -18.19 -9.01
N SER A 144 -13.18 -17.33 -8.04
CA SER A 144 -14.50 -17.30 -7.43
C SER A 144 -15.58 -17.09 -8.51
N PRO A 145 -16.68 -17.83 -8.49
CA PRO A 145 -17.81 -17.56 -9.39
C PRO A 145 -18.56 -16.28 -9.03
N ASP A 146 -18.41 -15.81 -7.78
CA ASP A 146 -19.08 -14.64 -7.26
C ASP A 146 -18.19 -13.39 -7.33
N ALA A 147 -18.82 -12.22 -7.43
CA ALA A 147 -18.11 -10.95 -7.37
C ALA A 147 -17.34 -10.84 -6.02
N PRO A 148 -16.12 -10.32 -6.05
CA PRO A 148 -15.44 -9.60 -7.14
C PRO A 148 -14.61 -10.49 -8.10
N TYR A 149 -14.90 -11.79 -8.21
CA TYR A 149 -14.24 -12.75 -9.12
C TYR A 149 -12.75 -12.93 -8.86
N GLU A 150 -12.38 -12.96 -7.60
CA GLU A 150 -10.99 -13.11 -7.17
C GLU A 150 -10.44 -14.51 -7.47
N ILE A 151 -9.15 -14.56 -7.73
CA ILE A 151 -8.44 -15.84 -7.86
C ILE A 151 -8.40 -16.54 -6.49
N VAL A 152 -8.68 -17.84 -6.49
CA VAL A 152 -8.65 -18.66 -5.27
C VAL A 152 -7.51 -19.66 -5.25
N ALA A 153 -6.96 -20.02 -6.42
CA ALA A 153 -5.76 -20.84 -6.57
C ALA A 153 -5.24 -20.77 -8.01
N ASN A 154 -3.96 -21.07 -8.20
CA ASN A 154 -3.35 -21.38 -9.50
C ASN A 154 -2.28 -22.46 -9.31
N GLN A 155 -1.49 -22.77 -10.37
CA GLN A 155 -0.46 -23.81 -10.28
C GLN A 155 0.69 -23.47 -9.31
N ASP A 156 0.94 -22.17 -9.04
CA ASP A 156 2.07 -21.66 -8.27
C ASP A 156 1.67 -21.29 -6.83
N LEU A 157 0.37 -21.04 -6.61
CA LEU A 157 -0.22 -20.64 -5.33
C LEU A 157 -1.44 -21.51 -5.04
N SER A 158 -1.38 -22.30 -3.98
CA SER A 158 -2.51 -23.11 -3.51
C SER A 158 -3.65 -22.25 -2.97
N PHE A 159 -4.83 -22.85 -2.76
CA PHE A 159 -5.94 -22.17 -2.09
C PHE A 159 -5.52 -21.65 -0.70
N ASN A 160 -4.75 -22.43 0.05
CA ASN A 160 -4.28 -22.02 1.36
C ASN A 160 -3.32 -20.82 1.28
N ASP A 161 -2.42 -20.80 0.29
CA ASP A 161 -1.52 -19.67 0.07
C ASP A 161 -2.29 -18.40 -0.27
N MET A 162 -3.29 -18.49 -1.17
CA MET A 162 -4.14 -17.35 -1.50
C MET A 162 -4.95 -16.84 -0.29
N GLN A 163 -5.39 -17.73 0.59
CA GLN A 163 -6.05 -17.32 1.85
C GLN A 163 -5.07 -16.60 2.78
N ARG A 164 -3.83 -17.05 2.88
CA ARG A 164 -2.77 -16.36 3.65
C ARG A 164 -2.48 -14.98 3.06
N MET A 165 -2.34 -14.87 1.74
CA MET A 165 -2.11 -13.60 1.06
C MET A 165 -3.29 -12.62 1.22
N SER A 166 -4.53 -13.10 1.19
CA SER A 166 -5.71 -12.27 1.45
C SER A 166 -5.75 -11.74 2.88
N ARG A 167 -5.34 -12.56 3.86
CA ARG A 167 -5.21 -12.11 5.26
C ARG A 167 -4.09 -11.11 5.41
N PHE A 168 -2.92 -11.37 4.79
CA PHE A 168 -1.81 -10.43 4.75
C PHE A 168 -2.26 -9.07 4.23
N ALA A 169 -2.89 -9.03 3.05
CA ALA A 169 -3.39 -7.80 2.44
C ALA A 169 -4.30 -7.02 3.41
N ARG A 170 -5.23 -7.71 4.03
CA ARG A 170 -6.17 -7.10 4.99
C ARG A 170 -5.49 -6.55 6.23
N TYR A 171 -4.54 -7.27 6.79
CA TYR A 171 -3.82 -6.80 7.99
C TYR A 171 -2.79 -5.73 7.64
N TRP A 172 -2.22 -5.77 6.43
CA TRP A 172 -1.37 -4.70 5.92
C TRP A 172 -2.10 -3.36 5.90
N ASP A 173 -3.32 -3.33 5.39
CA ASP A 173 -4.16 -2.12 5.43
C ASP A 173 -4.45 -1.64 6.86
N LEU A 174 -4.70 -2.56 7.78
CA LEU A 174 -5.04 -2.22 9.16
C LEU A 174 -3.83 -1.69 9.95
N VAL A 175 -2.64 -2.20 9.68
CA VAL A 175 -1.43 -1.92 10.45
C VAL A 175 -0.53 -0.94 9.69
N ALA A 176 -0.06 -1.28 8.50
CA ALA A 176 0.90 -0.48 7.76
C ALA A 176 0.26 0.74 7.09
N ASN A 177 -0.67 0.54 6.15
CA ASN A 177 -1.29 1.62 5.37
C ASN A 177 -2.09 2.60 6.24
N SER A 178 -2.57 2.15 7.39
CA SER A 178 -3.31 3.02 8.33
C SER A 178 -2.46 4.18 8.90
N GLY A 179 -1.12 4.06 8.86
CA GLY A 179 -0.17 4.99 9.46
C GLY A 179 -0.24 5.09 10.99
N ARG A 180 -1.01 4.19 11.64
CA ARG A 180 -1.21 4.20 13.11
C ARG A 180 -0.05 3.57 13.87
N PHE A 181 0.70 2.70 13.21
CA PHE A 181 1.80 1.91 13.76
C PHE A 181 3.16 2.32 13.16
N ALA A 182 3.34 3.58 12.80
CA ALA A 182 4.51 4.03 12.06
C ALA A 182 5.83 3.87 12.85
N SER A 183 5.81 3.95 14.20
CA SER A 183 6.98 3.66 15.05
C SER A 183 7.15 2.17 15.30
N THR A 184 6.05 1.43 15.33
CA THR A 184 6.03 -0.02 15.61
C THR A 184 6.33 -0.85 14.36
N LEU A 185 5.91 -0.39 13.18
CA LEU A 185 6.02 -1.13 11.91
C LEU A 185 7.45 -1.59 11.59
N PRO A 186 8.52 -0.79 11.80
CA PRO A 186 9.89 -1.27 11.57
C PRO A 186 10.27 -2.49 12.41
N LEU A 187 9.75 -2.64 13.63
CA LEU A 187 9.98 -3.83 14.46
C LEU A 187 9.24 -5.07 13.93
N LEU A 188 8.10 -4.89 13.27
CA LEU A 188 7.39 -5.98 12.62
C LEU A 188 8.08 -6.45 11.34
N LEU A 189 8.64 -5.51 10.57
CA LEU A 189 9.18 -5.79 9.23
C LEU A 189 10.63 -6.26 9.26
N LYS A 190 11.46 -5.69 10.12
CA LYS A 190 12.91 -5.96 10.20
C LYS A 190 13.57 -5.93 8.81
N ASP A 191 14.44 -6.91 8.53
CA ASP A 191 15.21 -7.09 7.29
C ASP A 191 14.51 -7.97 6.22
N ALA A 192 13.37 -8.60 6.56
CA ALA A 192 12.57 -9.43 5.66
C ALA A 192 11.08 -9.06 5.78
N PRO A 193 10.66 -7.90 5.24
CA PRO A 193 9.32 -7.34 5.44
C PRO A 193 8.18 -8.30 5.12
N PHE A 194 8.23 -8.97 3.97
CA PHE A 194 7.16 -9.88 3.57
C PHE A 194 7.03 -11.07 4.53
N ASP A 195 8.12 -11.77 4.78
CA ASP A 195 8.10 -12.98 5.60
C ASP A 195 7.73 -12.66 7.05
N ASN A 196 8.31 -11.60 7.63
CA ASN A 196 8.02 -11.20 8.99
C ASN A 196 6.57 -10.74 9.16
N PHE A 197 6.03 -9.99 8.20
CA PHE A 197 4.63 -9.58 8.28
C PHE A 197 3.68 -10.75 7.98
N MET A 198 4.06 -11.72 7.15
CA MET A 198 3.29 -12.95 6.93
C MET A 198 3.19 -13.78 8.21
N MET A 199 4.30 -13.91 8.95
CA MET A 199 4.32 -14.59 10.27
C MET A 199 3.39 -13.89 11.25
N PHE A 200 3.42 -12.56 11.32
CA PHE A 200 2.48 -11.79 12.14
C PHE A 200 1.04 -12.01 11.70
N ALA A 201 0.76 -11.98 10.40
CA ALA A 201 -0.58 -12.18 9.86
C ALA A 201 -1.15 -13.56 10.17
N ASP A 202 -0.32 -14.60 10.06
CA ASP A 202 -0.70 -15.98 10.39
C ASP A 202 -0.96 -16.11 11.90
N TRP A 203 -0.10 -15.54 12.75
CA TRP A 203 -0.29 -15.55 14.20
C TRP A 203 -1.56 -14.79 14.62
N LEU A 204 -1.80 -13.61 14.03
CA LEU A 204 -3.00 -12.81 14.35
C LEU A 204 -4.27 -13.56 13.98
N TYR A 205 -4.30 -14.23 12.84
CA TYR A 205 -5.43 -15.05 12.43
C TYR A 205 -5.60 -16.29 13.31
N ALA A 206 -4.53 -16.99 13.65
CA ALA A 206 -4.58 -18.13 14.56
C ALA A 206 -5.11 -17.75 15.95
N THR A 207 -4.75 -16.55 16.43
CA THR A 207 -5.17 -16.04 17.74
C THR A 207 -6.62 -15.56 17.76
N THR A 208 -7.12 -14.97 16.67
CA THR A 208 -8.39 -14.23 16.67
C THR A 208 -9.47 -14.85 15.80
N SER A 209 -9.10 -15.65 14.79
CA SER A 209 -9.94 -16.15 13.70
C SER A 209 -10.74 -15.04 12.97
N LYS A 210 -10.21 -13.78 12.99
CA LYS A 210 -10.88 -12.59 12.44
C LYS A 210 -10.00 -11.88 11.45
N THR A 211 -10.58 -11.37 10.36
CA THR A 211 -9.91 -10.51 9.37
C THR A 211 -10.42 -9.07 9.39
N HIS A 212 -11.46 -8.77 10.15
CA HIS A 212 -12.11 -7.46 10.18
C HIS A 212 -12.71 -7.18 11.57
N GLN A 213 -13.22 -5.94 11.76
CA GLN A 213 -13.87 -5.49 12.99
C GLN A 213 -12.96 -5.55 14.23
N PHE A 214 -11.69 -5.20 14.07
CA PHE A 214 -10.81 -4.97 15.21
C PHE A 214 -11.07 -3.59 15.81
N ALA A 215 -11.41 -3.56 17.12
CA ALA A 215 -11.28 -2.31 17.86
C ALA A 215 -9.82 -1.89 17.91
N LEU A 216 -9.54 -0.60 17.75
CA LEU A 216 -8.18 -0.11 17.60
C LEU A 216 -7.29 -0.45 18.80
N ASP A 217 -7.79 -0.27 20.02
CA ASP A 217 -7.02 -0.58 21.24
C ASP A 217 -6.66 -2.08 21.30
N ARG A 218 -7.60 -2.94 20.88
CA ARG A 218 -7.34 -4.40 20.80
C ARG A 218 -6.30 -4.72 19.73
N LEU A 219 -6.27 -3.99 18.62
CA LEU A 219 -5.26 -4.18 17.59
C LEU A 219 -3.86 -3.81 18.13
N PHE A 220 -3.75 -2.71 18.89
CA PHE A 220 -2.52 -2.36 19.60
C PHE A 220 -2.08 -3.44 20.58
N GLU A 221 -3.01 -4.01 21.35
CA GLU A 221 -2.71 -5.12 22.28
C GLU A 221 -2.18 -6.36 21.53
N PHE A 222 -2.77 -6.72 20.39
CA PHE A 222 -2.31 -7.86 19.59
C PHE A 222 -0.92 -7.62 19.00
N VAL A 223 -0.66 -6.45 18.43
CA VAL A 223 0.66 -6.10 17.88
C VAL A 223 1.72 -6.13 18.99
N GLN A 224 1.41 -5.56 20.16
CA GLN A 224 2.29 -5.61 21.33
C GLN A 224 2.57 -7.05 21.79
N ALA A 225 1.51 -7.87 21.94
CA ALA A 225 1.63 -9.26 22.37
C ALA A 225 2.45 -10.13 21.39
N TYR A 226 2.36 -9.85 20.08
CA TYR A 226 3.19 -10.52 19.08
C TYR A 226 4.66 -10.13 19.23
N LEU A 227 4.96 -8.83 19.25
CA LEU A 227 6.33 -8.32 19.33
C LEU A 227 7.04 -8.76 20.63
N MET A 228 6.34 -8.79 21.75
CA MET A 228 6.89 -9.27 23.04
C MET A 228 7.33 -10.74 23.03
N GLN A 229 7.04 -11.51 21.99
CA GLN A 229 7.54 -12.89 21.86
C GLN A 229 9.01 -12.93 21.39
N THR A 230 9.49 -11.87 20.70
CA THR A 230 10.81 -11.87 20.07
C THR A 230 11.63 -10.60 20.32
N GLU A 231 11.01 -9.54 20.85
CA GLU A 231 11.63 -8.25 21.08
C GLU A 231 11.72 -7.92 22.57
N ASP A 232 12.62 -7.01 22.92
CA ASP A 232 12.71 -6.47 24.29
C ASP A 232 11.43 -5.70 24.66
N MET A 233 10.89 -6.02 25.83
CA MET A 233 9.63 -5.46 26.32
C MET A 233 9.68 -3.93 26.41
N ALA A 234 10.77 -3.35 26.93
CA ALA A 234 10.88 -1.91 27.11
C ALA A 234 10.90 -1.17 25.75
N ASN A 235 11.55 -1.76 24.74
CA ASN A 235 11.55 -1.22 23.38
C ASN A 235 10.16 -1.29 22.75
N VAL A 236 9.45 -2.41 22.89
CA VAL A 236 8.09 -2.58 22.36
C VAL A 236 7.13 -1.57 23.01
N GLU A 237 7.16 -1.42 24.33
CA GLU A 237 6.32 -0.46 25.05
C GLU A 237 6.61 0.98 24.62
N ALA A 238 7.87 1.33 24.41
CA ALA A 238 8.26 2.66 23.97
C ALA A 238 7.68 3.01 22.59
N VAL A 239 7.84 2.14 21.57
CA VAL A 239 7.34 2.41 20.21
C VAL A 239 5.82 2.40 20.12
N ILE A 240 5.15 1.50 20.85
CA ILE A 240 3.68 1.47 20.98
C ILE A 240 3.17 2.76 21.65
N GLY A 241 3.86 3.22 22.69
CA GLY A 241 3.57 4.49 23.36
C GLY A 241 3.64 5.67 22.41
N MET A 242 4.71 5.76 21.63
CA MET A 242 4.88 6.81 20.60
C MET A 242 3.74 6.83 19.57
N ASP A 243 3.30 5.67 19.10
CA ASP A 243 2.21 5.59 18.14
C ASP A 243 0.85 5.99 18.75
N LYS A 244 0.57 5.58 19.99
CA LYS A 244 -0.65 5.98 20.72
C LYS A 244 -0.69 7.50 20.97
N GLU A 245 0.42 8.10 21.40
CA GLU A 245 0.52 9.56 21.60
C GLU A 245 0.29 10.34 20.31
N ARG A 246 0.93 9.92 19.21
CA ARG A 246 0.73 10.52 17.88
C ARG A 246 -0.74 10.54 17.47
N MET A 247 -1.46 9.45 17.75
CA MET A 247 -2.88 9.36 17.44
C MET A 247 -3.73 10.30 18.31
N GLN A 248 -3.42 10.42 19.60
CA GLN A 248 -4.12 11.34 20.49
C GLN A 248 -3.97 12.79 20.04
N ILE A 249 -2.76 13.20 19.65
CA ILE A 249 -2.46 14.52 19.10
C ILE A 249 -3.26 14.76 17.79
N LYS A 250 -3.25 13.79 16.87
CA LYS A 250 -3.99 13.87 15.60
C LYS A 250 -5.50 14.03 15.82
N ASN A 251 -6.06 13.28 16.77
CA ASN A 251 -7.48 13.36 17.12
C ASN A 251 -7.84 14.71 17.76
N LYS A 252 -6.99 15.22 18.65
CA LYS A 252 -7.17 16.54 19.28
C LYS A 252 -7.17 17.67 18.23
N ASN A 253 -6.20 17.65 17.32
CA ASN A 253 -6.09 18.62 16.24
C ASN A 253 -7.27 18.57 15.26
N SER A 254 -7.78 17.37 14.95
CA SER A 254 -8.95 17.20 14.10
C SER A 254 -10.23 17.74 14.75
N LYS A 255 -10.40 17.57 16.07
CA LYS A 255 -11.52 18.16 16.81
C LYS A 255 -11.46 19.68 16.82
N LEU A 256 -10.28 20.26 17.09
CA LEU A 256 -10.08 21.72 17.06
C LEU A 256 -10.38 22.32 15.69
N LYS A 257 -9.90 21.70 14.59
CA LYS A 257 -10.20 22.16 13.22
C LYS A 257 -11.70 22.09 12.89
N ARG A 258 -12.41 21.06 13.37
CA ARG A 258 -13.87 20.94 13.20
C ARG A 258 -14.60 22.06 13.96
N GLN A 259 -14.19 22.34 15.18
CA GLN A 259 -14.80 23.37 16.01
C GLN A 259 -14.61 24.76 15.38
N GLN A 260 -13.41 25.09 14.93
CA GLN A 260 -13.12 26.34 14.21
C GLN A 260 -13.94 26.51 12.92
N ARG A 261 -14.13 25.43 12.14
CA ARG A 261 -14.99 25.45 10.95
C ARG A 261 -16.46 25.69 11.29
N HIS A 262 -16.97 25.10 12.37
CA HIS A 262 -18.36 25.34 12.81
C HIS A 262 -18.55 26.78 13.28
N GLU A 263 -17.57 27.35 13.98
CA GLU A 263 -17.62 28.75 14.43
C GLU A 263 -17.55 29.75 13.25
N ALA A 264 -16.72 29.43 12.21
CA ALA A 264 -16.61 30.27 11.02
C ALA A 264 -17.85 30.24 10.09
N VAL A 265 -18.68 29.18 10.16
CA VAL A 265 -19.93 29.07 9.38
C VAL A 265 -21.13 29.66 10.13
N ALA A 266 -21.00 29.93 11.45
CA ALA A 266 -22.05 30.48 12.30
C ALA A 266 -22.03 32.04 12.39
N VAL A 267 -21.06 32.66 11.69
CA VAL A 267 -20.95 34.12 11.50
C VAL A 267 -21.33 34.47 10.06
#